data_5fa9e6c2fe938570f866303f593674c2
#
_entry.id   5fa9e6c2fe938570f866303f593674c2
#
_cell.length_a   1.000
_cell.length_b   1.000
_cell.length_c   1.000
_cell.angle_alpha   90.00
_cell.angle_beta   90.00
_cell.angle_gamma   90.00
#
_symmetry.space_group_name_H-M   'P 1'
#
loop_
_entity.id
_entity.type
_entity.pdbx_description
1 polymer ?
#
loop_
_entity_poly.entity_id
_entity_poly.type
_entity_poly.pdbx_seq_one_letter_code
_entity_poly.pdbx_strand_id
1 'polypeptide(L)'
;MRIKLLIVSCFLSAIFLAVALQGAWGDADAPDGTRYKVSLRKVSHVLEPKKAGSAHEDCDYLRGKGRVQLCAPAEEGDAPFSMLCSVFTLMAAALGFALASGAVSVISPYRAKNFAAQLAGASFIAALLATVVAQAAMPRALAVLEGLPMQLGGLAFSSAWAAIGLLLFAAGLSTTSIMLGHH
;
A
#
# COMPACT_ATOMS: atom_id res chain seq x y z
N MET A 1 -17.84 -5.53 23.45
CA MET A 1 -18.04 -4.70 22.26
C MET A 1 -16.73 -4.25 21.62
N ARG A 2 -15.76 -3.73 22.38
CA ARG A 2 -14.48 -3.18 21.88
C ARG A 2 -13.62 -4.19 21.10
N ILE A 3 -13.52 -5.44 21.57
CA ILE A 3 -12.72 -6.50 20.88
C ILE A 3 -13.28 -6.80 19.49
N LYS A 4 -14.61 -6.84 19.34
CA LYS A 4 -15.23 -7.05 18.02
C LYS A 4 -14.91 -5.91 17.05
N LEU A 5 -14.92 -4.67 17.53
CA LEU A 5 -14.55 -3.50 16.73
C LEU A 5 -13.07 -3.54 16.33
N LEU A 6 -12.18 -3.94 17.23
CA LEU A 6 -10.76 -4.12 16.93
C LEU A 6 -10.55 -5.15 15.80
N ILE A 7 -11.17 -6.33 15.94
CA ILE A 7 -11.08 -7.40 14.94
C ILE A 7 -11.57 -6.91 13.57
N VAL A 8 -12.75 -6.29 13.53
CA VAL A 8 -13.35 -5.76 12.29
C VAL A 8 -12.44 -4.70 11.67
N SER A 9 -11.90 -3.77 12.47
CA SER A 9 -11.01 -2.72 11.97
C SER A 9 -9.73 -3.29 11.39
N CYS A 10 -9.12 -4.30 12.03
CA CYS A 10 -7.90 -4.95 11.52
C CYS A 10 -8.15 -5.68 10.19
N PHE A 11 -9.22 -6.46 10.08
CA PHE A 11 -9.53 -7.16 8.84
C PHE A 11 -9.94 -6.21 7.71
N LEU A 12 -10.71 -5.18 8.02
CA LEU A 12 -11.09 -4.17 7.03
C LEU A 12 -9.86 -3.38 6.55
N SER A 13 -8.94 -3.03 7.45
CA SER A 13 -7.64 -2.43 7.08
C SER A 13 -6.84 -3.35 6.17
N ALA A 14 -6.81 -4.65 6.45
CA ALA A 14 -6.11 -5.62 5.60
C ALA A 14 -6.69 -5.67 4.19
N ILE A 15 -8.02 -5.60 4.04
CA ILE A 15 -8.67 -5.52 2.73
C ILE A 15 -8.23 -4.25 1.99
N PHE A 16 -8.27 -3.09 2.64
CA PHE A 16 -7.85 -1.83 2.03
C PHE A 16 -6.35 -1.82 1.68
N LEU A 17 -5.48 -2.42 2.50
CA LEU A 17 -4.06 -2.58 2.19
C LEU A 17 -3.83 -3.50 1.00
N ALA A 18 -4.60 -4.58 0.87
CA ALA A 18 -4.53 -5.47 -0.29
C ALA A 18 -4.96 -4.73 -1.58
N VAL A 19 -6.00 -3.89 -1.52
CA VAL A 19 -6.40 -3.02 -2.64
C VAL A 19 -5.31 -2.01 -2.96
N ALA A 20 -4.67 -1.40 -1.95
CA ALA A 20 -3.57 -0.46 -2.13
C ALA A 20 -2.34 -1.12 -2.80
N LEU A 21 -2.04 -2.39 -2.48
CA LEU A 21 -0.93 -3.14 -3.10
C LEU A 21 -1.15 -3.45 -4.58
N GLN A 22 -2.39 -3.68 -5.00
CA GLN A 22 -2.71 -4.17 -6.34
C GLN A 22 -3.34 -3.12 -7.25
N GLY A 23 -3.97 -2.11 -6.66
CA GLY A 23 -4.73 -1.10 -7.39
C GLY A 23 -3.88 0.01 -7.99
N ALA A 24 -4.53 0.86 -8.79
CA ALA A 24 -3.91 2.06 -9.32
C ALA A 24 -3.85 3.17 -8.27
N TRP A 25 -2.67 3.79 -8.15
CA TRP A 25 -2.37 4.88 -7.23
C TRP A 25 -2.57 6.26 -7.87
N GLY A 26 -2.67 6.30 -9.19
CA GLY A 26 -2.92 7.51 -9.93
C GLY A 26 -2.94 7.28 -11.42
N ASP A 27 -3.21 8.35 -12.12
CA ASP A 27 -3.28 8.39 -13.57
C ASP A 27 -2.24 9.40 -14.10
N ALA A 28 -1.77 9.18 -15.33
CA ALA A 28 -0.96 10.12 -16.08
C ALA A 28 -1.50 10.21 -17.50
N ASP A 29 -1.62 11.43 -18.00
CA ASP A 29 -2.08 11.67 -19.35
C ASP A 29 -0.87 12.08 -20.23
N ALA A 30 -0.67 11.37 -21.34
CA ALA A 30 0.35 11.70 -22.31
C ALA A 30 -0.14 12.80 -23.28
N PRO A 31 0.80 13.53 -23.92
CA PRO A 31 0.46 14.58 -24.89
C PRO A 31 -0.33 14.09 -26.11
N ASP A 32 -0.24 12.80 -26.43
CA ASP A 32 -0.99 12.13 -27.50
C ASP A 32 -2.41 11.72 -27.11
N GLY A 33 -2.84 12.05 -25.88
CA GLY A 33 -4.14 11.67 -25.32
C GLY A 33 -4.19 10.26 -24.74
N THR A 34 -3.07 9.54 -24.67
CA THR A 34 -3.00 8.23 -24.05
C THR A 34 -3.03 8.37 -22.52
N ARG A 35 -3.89 7.61 -21.87
CA ARG A 35 -3.98 7.58 -20.41
C ARG A 35 -3.28 6.34 -19.85
N TYR A 36 -2.45 6.56 -18.83
CA TYR A 36 -1.73 5.51 -18.10
C TYR A 36 -2.29 5.38 -16.70
N LYS A 37 -2.46 4.14 -16.23
CA LYS A 37 -2.72 3.83 -14.83
C LYS A 37 -1.45 3.36 -14.16
N VAL A 38 -1.10 4.00 -13.06
CA VAL A 38 0.14 3.75 -12.31
C VAL A 38 -0.18 3.01 -11.03
N SER A 39 0.38 1.82 -10.86
CA SER A 39 0.33 1.03 -9.63
C SER A 39 1.72 0.92 -9.01
N LEU A 40 1.84 0.36 -7.79
CA LEU A 40 3.12 0.14 -7.12
C LEU A 40 4.08 -0.76 -7.91
N ARG A 41 3.57 -1.62 -8.79
CA ARG A 41 4.35 -2.61 -9.53
C ARG A 41 4.50 -2.29 -10.99
N LYS A 42 3.52 -1.65 -11.60
CA LYS A 42 3.46 -1.49 -13.06
C LYS A 42 2.73 -0.23 -13.50
N VAL A 43 3.08 0.21 -14.68
CA VAL A 43 2.33 1.20 -15.45
C VAL A 43 1.55 0.47 -16.53
N SER A 44 0.26 0.71 -16.62
CA SER A 44 -0.63 0.09 -17.60
C SER A 44 -1.30 1.15 -18.47
N HIS A 45 -1.33 0.96 -19.78
CA HIS A 45 -2.14 1.78 -20.67
C HIS A 45 -3.63 1.56 -20.43
N VAL A 46 -4.41 2.62 -20.45
CA VAL A 46 -5.86 2.55 -20.55
C VAL A 46 -6.22 2.70 -22.01
N LEU A 47 -6.48 1.59 -22.70
CA LEU A 47 -6.97 1.63 -24.07
C LEU A 47 -8.35 2.29 -24.10
N GLU A 48 -8.49 3.39 -24.84
CA GLU A 48 -9.80 3.80 -25.31
C GLU A 48 -10.34 2.74 -26.28
N PRO A 49 -11.66 2.37 -26.22
CA PRO A 49 -12.24 1.26 -26.97
C PRO A 49 -12.17 1.41 -28.51
N LYS A 50 -11.62 2.50 -29.04
CA LYS A 50 -11.52 2.80 -30.47
C LYS A 50 -10.23 2.37 -31.17
N LYS A 51 -9.19 1.96 -30.44
CA LYS A 51 -7.91 1.49 -31.03
C LYS A 51 -7.57 0.07 -30.55
N ALA A 52 -8.46 -0.86 -30.77
CA ALA A 52 -8.20 -2.29 -30.60
C ALA A 52 -7.22 -2.76 -31.70
N GLY A 53 -5.91 -2.71 -31.45
CA GLY A 53 -4.93 -3.16 -32.43
C GLY A 53 -3.47 -3.13 -31.97
N SER A 54 -3.11 -2.38 -30.96
CA SER A 54 -1.75 -2.39 -30.42
C SER A 54 -1.69 -3.31 -29.21
N ALA A 55 -0.83 -4.31 -29.27
CA ALA A 55 -0.51 -5.19 -28.15
C ALA A 55 -0.08 -4.33 -26.95
N HIS A 56 -0.74 -4.55 -25.86
CA HIS A 56 -0.61 -3.77 -24.65
C HIS A 56 0.59 -4.26 -23.86
N GLU A 57 1.65 -3.51 -23.81
CA GLU A 57 2.83 -3.82 -23.01
C GLU A 57 2.69 -3.16 -21.61
N ASP A 58 2.30 -3.97 -20.61
CA ASP A 58 2.38 -3.57 -19.23
C ASP A 58 3.85 -3.49 -18.79
N CYS A 59 4.35 -2.30 -18.45
CA CYS A 59 5.68 -2.15 -17.85
C CYS A 59 5.65 -2.48 -16.36
N ASP A 60 6.22 -3.61 -15.97
CA ASP A 60 6.41 -4.00 -14.56
C ASP A 60 7.81 -3.58 -14.10
N TYR A 61 7.93 -2.45 -13.40
CA TYR A 61 9.23 -1.92 -12.97
C TYR A 61 9.83 -2.62 -11.74
N LEU A 62 9.09 -3.49 -11.05
CA LEU A 62 9.67 -4.36 -10.04
C LEU A 62 10.29 -5.62 -10.65
N ARG A 63 9.98 -5.90 -11.91
CA ARG A 63 10.52 -7.07 -12.61
C ARG A 63 11.81 -6.84 -13.37
N GLY A 64 12.20 -5.61 -13.69
CA GLY A 64 13.38 -5.34 -14.51
C GLY A 64 13.42 -6.18 -15.80
N LYS A 65 14.17 -5.85 -16.80
CA LYS A 65 14.27 -6.56 -18.09
C LYS A 65 14.50 -8.08 -17.91
N GLY A 66 13.42 -8.86 -17.75
CA GLY A 66 13.46 -10.32 -17.71
C GLY A 66 14.02 -10.97 -16.44
N ARG A 67 14.38 -10.21 -15.40
CA ARG A 67 14.81 -10.74 -14.11
C ARG A 67 13.94 -10.19 -13.00
N VAL A 68 13.48 -11.08 -12.12
CA VAL A 68 12.86 -10.74 -10.85
C VAL A 68 13.98 -10.21 -9.93
N GLN A 69 14.39 -8.97 -10.10
CA GLN A 69 15.24 -8.28 -9.13
C GLN A 69 14.36 -7.50 -8.17
N LEU A 70 13.85 -8.21 -7.18
CA LEU A 70 13.32 -7.57 -6.00
C LEU A 70 14.50 -6.87 -5.32
N CYS A 71 14.51 -5.53 -5.38
CA CYS A 71 15.40 -4.71 -4.58
C CYS A 71 16.92 -4.91 -4.84
N ALA A 72 17.34 -4.90 -6.10
CA ALA A 72 18.76 -4.76 -6.40
C ALA A 72 19.29 -3.39 -5.88
N PRO A 73 20.57 -3.31 -5.43
CA PRO A 73 21.16 -2.03 -5.06
C PRO A 73 21.07 -1.09 -6.27
N ALA A 74 20.55 0.12 -6.03
CA ALA A 74 20.32 1.10 -7.06
C ALA A 74 21.64 1.56 -7.67
N GLU A 75 21.80 1.43 -8.98
CA GLU A 75 22.77 2.21 -9.74
C GLU A 75 22.30 3.69 -9.77
N GLU A 76 23.22 4.60 -10.06
CA GLU A 76 22.94 6.04 -10.15
C GLU A 76 21.85 6.26 -11.22
N GLY A 77 20.62 6.61 -10.81
CA GLY A 77 19.44 6.71 -11.68
C GLY A 77 18.26 5.80 -11.28
N ASP A 78 18.50 4.68 -10.60
CA ASP A 78 17.47 3.71 -10.20
C ASP A 78 16.84 4.00 -8.84
N ALA A 79 17.23 5.10 -8.18
CA ALA A 79 16.74 5.47 -6.86
C ALA A 79 15.20 5.46 -6.70
N PRO A 80 14.39 5.99 -7.64
CA PRO A 80 12.94 5.96 -7.49
C PRO A 80 12.38 4.54 -7.53
N PHE A 81 12.99 3.61 -8.26
CA PHE A 81 12.54 2.21 -8.34
C PHE A 81 12.88 1.42 -7.09
N SER A 82 14.04 1.64 -6.49
CA SER A 82 14.39 1.02 -5.21
C SER A 82 13.50 1.53 -4.07
N MET A 83 13.08 2.80 -4.10
CA MET A 83 12.09 3.35 -3.19
C MET A 83 10.73 2.67 -3.36
N LEU A 84 10.26 2.43 -4.59
CA LEU A 84 8.99 1.73 -4.85
C LEU A 84 9.03 0.28 -4.36
N CYS A 85 10.17 -0.39 -4.47
CA CYS A 85 10.36 -1.71 -3.90
C CYS A 85 10.23 -1.69 -2.37
N SER A 86 10.84 -0.71 -1.71
CA SER A 86 10.72 -0.51 -0.27
C SER A 86 9.28 -0.21 0.14
N VAL A 87 8.56 0.61 -0.62
CA VAL A 87 7.13 0.90 -0.42
C VAL A 87 6.30 -0.38 -0.51
N PHE A 88 6.53 -1.19 -1.54
CA PHE A 88 5.81 -2.46 -1.70
C PHE A 88 6.05 -3.40 -0.52
N THR A 89 7.30 -3.53 -0.08
CA THR A 89 7.67 -4.36 1.07
C THR A 89 7.04 -3.87 2.37
N LEU A 90 7.09 -2.56 2.63
CA LEU A 90 6.46 -1.95 3.81
C LEU A 90 4.94 -2.13 3.81
N MET A 91 4.29 -1.97 2.66
CA MET A 91 2.85 -2.16 2.53
C MET A 91 2.45 -3.62 2.73
N ALA A 92 3.25 -4.57 2.22
CA ALA A 92 3.04 -6.00 2.44
C ALA A 92 3.26 -6.38 3.92
N ALA A 93 4.26 -5.80 4.58
CA ALA A 93 4.48 -5.98 6.01
C ALA A 93 3.31 -5.41 6.84
N ALA A 94 2.81 -4.22 6.48
CA ALA A 94 1.62 -3.64 7.13
C ALA A 94 0.40 -4.54 7.01
N LEU A 95 0.17 -5.13 5.82
CA LEU A 95 -0.89 -6.11 5.61
C LEU A 95 -0.71 -7.35 6.51
N GLY A 96 0.50 -7.90 6.58
CA GLY A 96 0.83 -9.03 7.44
C GLY A 96 0.57 -8.74 8.92
N PHE A 97 1.00 -7.57 9.40
CA PHE A 97 0.77 -7.15 10.79
C PHE A 97 -0.71 -6.91 11.09
N ALA A 98 -1.49 -6.33 10.17
CA ALA A 98 -2.94 -6.15 10.34
C ALA A 98 -3.65 -7.50 10.48
N LEU A 99 -3.34 -8.46 9.60
CA LEU A 99 -3.89 -9.82 9.66
C LEU A 99 -3.48 -10.54 10.94
N ALA A 100 -2.22 -10.46 11.33
CA ALA A 100 -1.73 -11.08 12.57
C ALA A 100 -2.40 -10.47 13.81
N SER A 101 -2.57 -9.13 13.86
CA SER A 101 -3.29 -8.46 14.94
C SER A 101 -4.74 -8.94 15.04
N GLY A 102 -5.44 -9.02 13.91
CA GLY A 102 -6.80 -9.56 13.85
C GLY A 102 -6.88 -11.01 14.33
N ALA A 103 -5.99 -11.88 13.84
CA ALA A 103 -5.95 -13.29 14.20
C ALA A 103 -5.65 -13.50 15.71
N VAL A 104 -4.65 -12.80 16.25
CA VAL A 104 -4.33 -12.85 17.68
C VAL A 104 -5.51 -12.40 18.53
N SER A 105 -6.24 -11.37 18.10
CA SER A 105 -7.43 -10.87 18.81
C SER A 105 -8.59 -11.86 18.79
N VAL A 106 -8.68 -12.70 17.75
CA VAL A 106 -9.68 -13.80 17.69
C VAL A 106 -9.29 -14.96 18.61
N ILE A 107 -8.01 -15.41 18.54
CA ILE A 107 -7.55 -16.61 19.23
C ILE A 107 -7.41 -16.38 20.74
N SER A 108 -6.88 -15.24 21.15
CA SER A 108 -6.54 -14.94 22.55
C SER A 108 -6.94 -13.51 22.96
N PRO A 109 -8.24 -13.20 23.01
CA PRO A 109 -8.72 -11.81 23.12
C PRO A 109 -8.31 -11.12 24.45
N TYR A 110 -8.04 -11.89 25.50
CA TYR A 110 -7.70 -11.32 26.82
C TYR A 110 -6.20 -11.45 27.15
N ARG A 111 -5.56 -12.56 26.80
CA ARG A 111 -4.16 -12.81 27.16
C ARG A 111 -3.15 -12.10 26.27
N ALA A 112 -3.48 -11.93 24.99
CA ALA A 112 -2.59 -11.36 24.01
C ALA A 112 -2.98 -9.95 23.53
N LYS A 113 -3.82 -9.23 24.28
CA LYS A 113 -4.31 -7.89 23.91
C LYS A 113 -3.19 -6.88 23.67
N ASN A 114 -2.13 -6.92 24.50
CA ASN A 114 -0.99 -6.03 24.35
C ASN A 114 -0.21 -6.32 23.07
N PHE A 115 -0.04 -7.61 22.75
CA PHE A 115 0.65 -8.02 21.53
C PHE A 115 -0.16 -7.66 20.26
N ALA A 116 -1.46 -7.86 20.29
CA ALA A 116 -2.36 -7.42 19.22
C ALA A 116 -2.30 -5.90 19.00
N ALA A 117 -2.24 -5.12 20.09
CA ALA A 117 -2.09 -3.66 20.03
C ALA A 117 -0.75 -3.25 19.40
N GLN A 118 0.35 -3.91 19.75
CA GLN A 118 1.67 -3.67 19.17
C GLN A 118 1.69 -3.98 17.66
N LEU A 119 1.08 -5.09 17.25
CA LEU A 119 0.96 -5.45 15.84
C LEU A 119 0.12 -4.44 15.06
N ALA A 120 -0.99 -3.96 15.61
CA ALA A 120 -1.80 -2.92 15.00
C ALA A 120 -1.03 -1.59 14.87
N GLY A 121 -0.27 -1.22 15.89
CA GLY A 121 0.62 -0.04 15.88
C GLY A 121 1.73 -0.17 14.84
N ALA A 122 2.39 -1.33 14.76
CA ALA A 122 3.42 -1.61 13.76
C ALA A 122 2.85 -1.56 12.34
N SER A 123 1.65 -2.12 12.13
CA SER A 123 0.93 -2.03 10.86
C SER A 123 0.62 -0.58 10.47
N PHE A 124 0.16 0.23 11.42
CA PHE A 124 -0.12 1.65 11.20
C PHE A 124 1.14 2.41 10.76
N ILE A 125 2.25 2.24 11.47
CA ILE A 125 3.53 2.91 11.16
C ILE A 125 4.03 2.48 9.78
N ALA A 126 4.03 1.18 9.48
CA ALA A 126 4.47 0.66 8.19
C ALA A 126 3.60 1.17 7.03
N ALA A 127 2.27 1.18 7.19
CA ALA A 127 1.34 1.69 6.19
C ALA A 127 1.51 3.20 5.96
N LEU A 128 1.68 3.97 7.02
CA LEU A 128 1.90 5.42 6.95
C LEU A 128 3.20 5.74 6.21
N LEU A 129 4.32 5.12 6.62
CA LEU A 129 5.61 5.30 5.97
C LEU A 129 5.56 4.91 4.49
N ALA A 130 4.98 3.74 4.18
CA ALA A 130 4.82 3.29 2.81
C ALA A 130 4.03 4.29 1.96
N THR A 131 2.92 4.81 2.48
CA THR A 131 2.07 5.77 1.76
C THR A 131 2.78 7.10 1.52
N VAL A 132 3.48 7.63 2.52
CA VAL A 132 4.24 8.88 2.39
C VAL A 132 5.39 8.73 1.39
N VAL A 133 6.15 7.63 1.47
CA VAL A 133 7.24 7.38 0.51
C VAL A 133 6.69 7.16 -0.90
N ALA A 134 5.56 6.46 -1.06
CA ALA A 134 4.90 6.28 -2.36
C ALA A 134 4.55 7.61 -3.03
N GLN A 135 4.00 8.55 -2.27
CA GLN A 135 3.66 9.89 -2.78
C GLN A 135 4.86 10.63 -3.35
N ALA A 136 6.05 10.44 -2.76
CA ALA A 136 7.27 11.06 -3.25
C ALA A 136 7.94 10.29 -4.38
N ALA A 137 7.89 8.94 -4.34
CA ALA A 137 8.61 8.08 -5.26
C ALA A 137 7.87 7.85 -6.59
N MET A 138 6.54 7.69 -6.57
CA MET A 138 5.78 7.35 -7.77
C MET A 138 5.83 8.42 -8.86
N PRO A 139 5.62 9.72 -8.57
CA PRO A 139 5.73 10.75 -9.60
C PRO A 139 7.14 10.85 -10.19
N ARG A 140 8.17 10.62 -9.37
CA ARG A 140 9.58 10.62 -9.83
C ARG A 140 9.88 9.42 -10.72
N ALA A 141 9.40 8.23 -10.35
CA ALA A 141 9.59 7.03 -11.15
C ALA A 141 8.93 7.15 -12.53
N LEU A 142 7.72 7.71 -12.59
CA LEU A 142 7.02 7.93 -13.85
C LEU A 142 7.67 9.01 -14.70
N ALA A 143 8.17 10.08 -14.09
CA ALA A 143 8.92 11.11 -14.79
C ALA A 143 10.21 10.57 -15.44
N VAL A 144 10.88 9.61 -14.77
CA VAL A 144 12.07 8.93 -15.34
C VAL A 144 11.70 7.98 -16.47
N LEU A 145 10.58 7.24 -16.35
CA LEU A 145 10.18 6.25 -17.36
C LEU A 145 9.63 6.89 -18.63
N GLU A 146 8.70 7.82 -18.48
CA GLU A 146 7.85 8.32 -19.58
C GLU A 146 7.93 9.84 -19.74
N GLY A 147 8.60 10.54 -18.83
CA GLY A 147 8.64 12.01 -18.83
C GLY A 147 7.28 12.66 -18.53
N LEU A 148 6.33 11.91 -17.98
CA LEU A 148 4.94 12.34 -17.80
C LEU A 148 4.65 12.79 -16.38
N PRO A 149 3.87 13.87 -16.19
CA PRO A 149 3.38 14.27 -14.89
C PRO A 149 2.29 13.29 -14.41
N MET A 150 2.47 12.74 -13.19
CA MET A 150 1.49 11.87 -12.55
C MET A 150 0.60 12.67 -11.60
N GLN A 151 -0.70 12.44 -11.69
CA GLN A 151 -1.67 12.88 -10.70
C GLN A 151 -1.95 11.71 -9.73
N LEU A 152 -1.60 11.92 -8.46
CA LEU A 152 -1.93 10.96 -7.40
C LEU A 152 -3.44 11.01 -7.13
N GLY A 153 -4.05 9.85 -7.13
CA GLY A 153 -5.48 9.67 -6.93
C GLY A 153 -5.86 8.23 -7.18
N GLY A 154 -7.14 7.95 -7.21
CA GLY A 154 -7.63 6.61 -7.51
C GLY A 154 -7.87 5.74 -6.28
N LEU A 155 -8.37 4.53 -6.55
CA LEU A 155 -8.89 3.64 -5.51
C LEU A 155 -7.81 3.16 -4.54
N ALA A 156 -6.62 2.81 -5.04
CA ALA A 156 -5.54 2.31 -4.19
C ALA A 156 -4.98 3.37 -3.25
N PHE A 157 -4.82 4.60 -3.73
CA PHE A 157 -4.39 5.74 -2.92
C PHE A 157 -5.40 6.03 -1.80
N SER A 158 -6.69 6.13 -2.14
CA SER A 158 -7.76 6.34 -1.15
C SER A 158 -7.85 5.17 -0.15
N SER A 159 -7.67 3.93 -0.63
CA SER A 159 -7.67 2.73 0.22
C SER A 159 -6.50 2.72 1.20
N ALA A 160 -5.30 3.17 0.80
CA ALA A 160 -4.17 3.27 1.71
C ALA A 160 -4.46 4.23 2.87
N TRP A 161 -5.02 5.41 2.60
CA TRP A 161 -5.42 6.36 3.64
C TRP A 161 -6.56 5.85 4.52
N ALA A 162 -7.55 5.16 3.93
CA ALA A 162 -8.63 4.52 4.71
C ALA A 162 -8.08 3.45 5.66
N ALA A 163 -7.14 2.63 5.20
CA ALA A 163 -6.46 1.64 6.04
C ALA A 163 -5.70 2.29 7.21
N ILE A 164 -4.97 3.37 6.95
CA ILE A 164 -4.24 4.12 7.97
C ILE A 164 -5.20 4.64 9.05
N GLY A 165 -6.34 5.24 8.66
CA GLY A 165 -7.36 5.70 9.58
C GLY A 165 -7.94 4.60 10.46
N LEU A 166 -8.25 3.43 9.87
CA LEU A 166 -8.74 2.26 10.60
C LEU A 166 -7.71 1.66 11.54
N LEU A 167 -6.42 1.63 11.15
CA LEU A 167 -5.33 1.14 11.99
C LEU A 167 -5.07 2.07 13.17
N LEU A 168 -5.14 3.38 12.96
CA LEU A 168 -5.05 4.37 14.03
C LEU A 168 -6.19 4.19 15.04
N PHE A 169 -7.40 3.99 14.53
CA PHE A 169 -8.56 3.71 15.37
C PHE A 169 -8.40 2.38 16.16
N ALA A 170 -7.92 1.32 15.51
CA ALA A 170 -7.65 0.04 16.14
C ALA A 170 -6.58 0.15 17.25
N ALA A 171 -5.49 0.86 16.98
CA ALA A 171 -4.45 1.12 17.97
C ALA A 171 -4.98 1.93 19.17
N GLY A 172 -5.80 2.95 18.92
CA GLY A 172 -6.44 3.74 19.96
C GLY A 172 -7.41 2.93 20.84
N LEU A 173 -8.23 2.06 20.25
CA LEU A 173 -9.10 1.15 21.00
C LEU A 173 -8.29 0.19 21.89
N SER A 174 -7.15 -0.29 21.41
CA SER A 174 -6.29 -1.21 22.14
C SER A 174 -5.64 -0.53 23.35
N THR A 175 -5.10 0.67 23.18
CA THR A 175 -4.45 1.43 24.26
C THR A 175 -5.44 1.81 25.37
N THR A 176 -6.64 2.28 25.01
CA THR A 176 -7.69 2.57 25.99
C THR A 176 -8.16 1.32 26.75
N SER A 177 -8.17 0.16 26.11
CA SER A 177 -8.51 -1.11 26.75
C SER A 177 -7.46 -1.58 27.76
N ILE A 178 -6.18 -1.24 27.52
CA ILE A 178 -5.08 -1.54 28.43
C ILE A 178 -5.17 -0.63 29.67
N MET A 179 -5.38 0.67 29.47
CA MET A 179 -5.45 1.65 30.56
C MET A 179 -6.64 1.39 31.52
N LEU A 180 -7.79 0.99 30.97
CA LEU A 180 -8.99 0.70 31.79
C LEU A 180 -8.99 -0.67 32.45
N GLY A 181 -8.08 -1.56 32.09
CA GLY A 181 -7.94 -2.89 32.69
C GLY A 181 -7.03 -2.94 33.93
N HIS A 182 -6.51 -1.80 34.37
CA HIS A 182 -5.70 -1.65 35.57
C HIS A 182 -6.52 -1.18 36.79
N HIS A 183 -7.84 -1.14 36.69
CA HIS A 183 -8.79 -0.96 37.78
C HIS A 183 -9.68 -2.23 37.86
#